data_4194682021b5aedc04cc13b268e98ed7
#
_entry.id   4194682021b5aedc04cc13b268e98ed7
#
_cell.length_a   1.000
_cell.length_b   1.000
_cell.length_c   1.000
_cell.angle_alpha   90.00
_cell.angle_beta   90.00
_cell.angle_gamma   90.00
#
_symmetry.space_group_name_H-M   'P 1'
#
loop_
_entity.id
_entity.type
_entity.pdbx_description
1 polymer ?
#
loop_
_entity_poly.entity_id
_entity_poly.type
_entity_poly.pdbx_seq_one_letter_code
_entity_poly.pdbx_strand_id
1 'polypeptide(L)'
;MKNEECILITRKATGANITDRETGVFCEKKSVVRSEYYAAYAVGLRPRLTLTIYQPDYELSFAENDDGTIEEPSQVIYNDRKYNIYRAYEVQENDEVELTIG
;
A
#
# COMPACT_ATOMS: atom_id res chain seq x y z
N MET A 1 -2.93 -6.89 16.41
CA MET A 1 -1.63 -7.54 16.17
C MET A 1 -1.52 -7.93 14.71
N LYS A 2 -0.38 -7.64 14.09
CA LYS A 2 -0.20 -7.86 12.65
C LYS A 2 0.32 -9.28 12.41
N ASN A 3 -0.60 -10.21 12.20
CA ASN A 3 -0.30 -11.63 12.04
C ASN A 3 -0.37 -12.13 10.61
N GLU A 4 -0.92 -11.33 9.71
CA GLU A 4 -1.06 -11.72 8.31
C GLU A 4 0.06 -11.10 7.49
N GLU A 5 0.36 -11.73 6.37
CA GLU A 5 1.39 -11.22 5.46
C GLU A 5 0.75 -10.66 4.21
N CYS A 6 1.36 -9.62 3.67
CA CYS A 6 1.04 -9.11 2.35
C CYS A 6 2.33 -8.76 1.62
N ILE A 7 2.24 -8.57 0.31
CA ILE A 7 3.38 -8.21 -0.52
C ILE A 7 3.10 -6.84 -1.14
N LEU A 8 3.93 -5.86 -0.81
CA LEU A 8 3.84 -4.53 -1.39
C LEU A 8 4.61 -4.52 -2.72
N ILE A 9 3.97 -3.99 -3.76
CA ILE A 9 4.56 -3.91 -5.09
C ILE A 9 4.85 -2.45 -5.41
N THR A 10 6.12 -2.16 -5.66
CA THR A 10 6.59 -0.82 -5.96
C THR A 10 7.23 -0.82 -7.35
N ARG A 11 6.77 0.07 -8.22
CA ARG A 11 7.36 0.22 -9.54
C ARG A 11 8.66 1.00 -9.47
N LYS A 12 9.65 0.51 -10.17
CA LYS A 12 10.94 1.18 -10.28
C LYS A 12 11.29 1.38 -11.75
N ALA A 13 11.60 2.62 -12.12
CA ALA A 13 12.09 2.93 -13.45
C ALA A 13 13.62 2.81 -13.48
N THR A 14 14.14 1.97 -14.37
CA THR A 14 15.57 1.75 -14.56
C THR A 14 15.86 1.96 -16.04
N GLY A 15 16.32 3.15 -16.40
CA GLY A 15 16.51 3.52 -17.80
C GLY A 15 15.20 3.47 -18.57
N ALA A 16 15.14 2.69 -19.65
CA ALA A 16 13.93 2.49 -20.46
C ALA A 16 13.02 1.38 -19.91
N ASN A 17 13.44 0.70 -18.84
CA ASN A 17 12.73 -0.44 -18.29
C ASN A 17 11.97 -0.05 -17.02
N ILE A 18 10.82 -0.69 -16.82
CA ILE A 18 10.04 -0.59 -15.57
C ILE A 18 10.02 -1.97 -14.94
N THR A 19 10.47 -2.06 -13.69
CA THR A 19 10.48 -3.31 -12.94
C THR A 19 9.61 -3.15 -11.70
N ASP A 20 9.06 -4.26 -11.23
CA ASP A 20 8.29 -4.29 -9.99
C ASP A 20 9.17 -4.86 -8.88
N ARG A 21 9.22 -4.13 -7.77
CA ARG A 21 9.88 -4.59 -6.56
C ARG A 21 8.82 -5.10 -5.59
N GLU A 22 9.00 -6.32 -5.12
CA GLU A 22 8.08 -6.94 -4.16
C GLU A 22 8.71 -6.95 -2.77
N THR A 23 7.94 -6.54 -1.77
CA THR A 23 8.38 -6.50 -0.38
C THR A 23 7.33 -7.17 0.50
N GLY A 24 7.70 -8.27 1.13
CA GLY A 24 6.81 -8.96 2.07
C GLY A 24 6.81 -8.28 3.42
N VAL A 25 5.63 -7.98 3.95
CA VAL A 25 5.47 -7.32 5.26
C VAL A 25 4.30 -7.94 6.00
N PHE A 26 4.26 -7.72 7.31
CA PHE A 26 3.12 -8.12 8.13
C PHE A 26 2.07 -7.02 8.11
N CYS A 27 0.82 -7.42 8.12
CA CYS A 27 -0.31 -6.49 8.07
C CYS A 27 -1.45 -6.96 8.96
N GLU A 28 -2.40 -6.06 9.19
CA GLU A 28 -3.64 -6.34 9.86
C GLU A 28 -4.79 -5.77 9.04
N LYS A 29 -5.80 -6.59 8.79
CA LYS A 29 -6.97 -6.16 8.03
C LYS A 29 -7.93 -5.38 8.90
N LYS A 30 -8.44 -4.27 8.35
CA LYS A 30 -9.51 -3.48 8.95
C LYS A 30 -10.60 -3.23 7.92
N SER A 31 -11.82 -3.01 8.39
CA SER A 31 -12.91 -2.59 7.51
C SER A 31 -12.71 -1.14 7.06
N VAL A 32 -13.12 -0.82 5.85
CA VAL A 32 -13.08 0.56 5.35
C VAL A 32 -14.06 1.40 6.15
N VAL A 33 -13.62 2.58 6.59
CA VAL A 33 -14.48 3.53 7.29
C VAL A 33 -15.55 4.03 6.32
N ARG A 34 -16.81 4.10 6.78
CA ARG A 34 -17.96 4.44 5.94
C ARG A 34 -17.81 5.75 5.18
N SER A 35 -17.33 6.79 5.85
CA SER A 35 -17.12 8.09 5.21
C SER A 35 -16.05 8.02 4.10
N GLU A 36 -14.99 7.26 4.34
CA GLU A 36 -13.93 7.06 3.36
C GLU A 36 -14.42 6.25 2.15
N TYR A 37 -15.27 5.26 2.40
CA TYR A 37 -15.90 4.48 1.33
C TYR A 37 -16.70 5.37 0.39
N TYR A 38 -17.57 6.23 0.94
CA TYR A 38 -18.41 7.11 0.13
C TYR A 38 -17.60 8.15 -0.64
N ALA A 39 -16.58 8.72 -0.02
CA ALA A 39 -15.70 9.67 -0.70
C ALA A 39 -14.97 9.03 -1.89
N ALA A 40 -14.46 7.82 -1.72
CA ALA A 40 -13.80 7.08 -2.78
C ALA A 40 -14.78 6.69 -3.89
N TYR A 41 -15.99 6.24 -3.52
CA TYR A 41 -17.01 5.85 -4.48
C TYR A 41 -17.42 7.01 -5.38
N ALA A 42 -17.49 8.22 -4.83
CA ALA A 42 -17.86 9.41 -5.59
C ALA A 42 -16.91 9.72 -6.75
N VAL A 43 -15.64 9.30 -6.66
CA VAL A 43 -14.65 9.45 -7.73
C VAL A 43 -14.40 8.17 -8.52
N GLY A 44 -15.29 7.18 -8.38
CA GLY A 44 -15.22 5.95 -9.16
C GLY A 44 -14.36 4.84 -8.56
N LEU A 45 -13.75 5.05 -7.41
CA LEU A 45 -12.97 4.02 -6.72
C LEU A 45 -13.88 3.03 -6.01
N ARG A 46 -13.36 1.83 -5.80
CA ARG A 46 -14.11 0.74 -5.14
C ARG A 46 -13.27 0.17 -4.01
N PRO A 47 -13.13 0.91 -2.89
CA PRO A 47 -12.33 0.40 -1.77
C PRO A 47 -12.98 -0.86 -1.21
N ARG A 48 -12.15 -1.88 -0.96
CA ARG A 48 -12.62 -3.17 -0.45
C ARG A 48 -12.24 -3.37 1.00
N LEU A 49 -11.03 -2.96 1.37
CA LEU A 49 -10.58 -3.10 2.75
C LEU A 49 -9.41 -2.15 3.03
N THR A 50 -9.06 -2.07 4.29
CA THR A 50 -7.91 -1.32 4.75
C THR A 50 -6.93 -2.29 5.39
N LEU A 51 -5.66 -2.16 5.04
CA LEU A 51 -4.58 -2.89 5.69
C LEU A 51 -3.75 -1.90 6.50
N THR A 52 -3.38 -2.28 7.73
CA THR A 52 -2.42 -1.53 8.53
C THR A 52 -1.08 -2.24 8.51
N ILE A 53 -0.03 -1.47 8.35
CA ILE A 53 1.35 -1.95 8.25
C ILE A 53 2.19 -1.08 9.18
N TYR A 54 3.24 -1.64 9.78
CA TYR A 54 4.21 -0.83 10.52
C TYR A 54 4.92 0.14 9.58
N GLN A 55 5.07 1.38 10.00
CA GLN A 55 5.68 2.41 9.15
C GLN A 55 7.09 2.05 8.67
N PRO A 56 7.99 1.52 9.51
CA PRO A 56 9.31 1.11 9.02
C PRO A 56 9.23 0.06 7.91
N ASP A 57 8.29 -0.89 8.01
CA ASP A 57 8.10 -1.92 6.99
C ASP A 57 7.59 -1.31 5.70
N TYR A 58 6.68 -0.35 5.79
CA TYR A 58 6.18 0.36 4.61
C TYR A 58 7.32 1.10 3.89
N GLU A 59 8.17 1.79 4.64
CA GLU A 59 9.30 2.53 4.07
C GLU A 59 10.32 1.61 3.41
N LEU A 60 10.48 0.37 3.89
CA LEU A 60 11.35 -0.62 3.26
C LEU A 60 10.89 -0.99 1.85
N SER A 61 9.63 -0.80 1.53
CA SER A 61 9.07 -1.10 0.21
C SER A 61 9.38 -0.03 -0.83
N PHE A 62 9.86 1.13 -0.42
CA PHE A 62 10.13 2.24 -1.32
C PHE A 62 11.26 1.88 -2.30
N ALA A 63 11.16 2.40 -3.51
CA ALA A 63 12.18 2.21 -4.53
C ALA A 63 12.69 3.57 -5.01
N GLU A 64 13.96 3.63 -5.36
CA GLU A 64 14.56 4.83 -5.92
C GLU A 64 14.71 4.67 -7.42
N ASN A 65 14.17 5.63 -8.17
CA ASN A 65 14.32 5.70 -9.63
C ASN A 65 15.70 6.21 -10.01
N ASP A 66 16.07 6.03 -11.26
CA ASP A 66 17.36 6.50 -11.78
C ASP A 66 17.55 8.02 -11.64
N ASP A 67 16.46 8.78 -11.65
CA ASP A 67 16.50 10.24 -11.49
C ASP A 67 16.54 10.69 -10.03
N GLY A 68 16.60 9.76 -9.08
CA GLY A 68 16.65 10.06 -7.65
C GLY A 68 15.30 10.23 -6.98
N THR A 69 14.20 10.15 -7.72
CA THR A 69 12.87 10.22 -7.11
C THR A 69 12.53 8.92 -6.40
N ILE A 70 11.70 9.01 -5.37
CA ILE A 70 11.31 7.86 -4.55
C ILE A 70 9.89 7.44 -4.94
N GLU A 71 9.72 6.15 -5.20
CA GLU A 71 8.43 5.55 -5.50
C GLU A 71 7.90 4.81 -4.27
N GLU A 72 6.64 5.06 -3.94
CA GLU A 72 5.92 4.30 -2.93
C GLU A 72 5.18 3.14 -3.60
N PRO A 73 4.81 2.08 -2.85
CA PRO A 73 4.08 0.98 -3.42
C PRO A 73 2.73 1.42 -4.00
N SER A 74 2.39 0.89 -5.17
CA SER A 74 1.14 1.20 -5.87
C SER A 74 0.13 0.07 -5.82
N GLN A 75 0.58 -1.14 -5.51
CA GLN A 75 -0.25 -2.34 -5.44
C GLN A 75 0.17 -3.19 -4.25
N VAL A 76 -0.73 -4.09 -3.85
CA VAL A 76 -0.47 -5.04 -2.77
C VAL A 76 -1.12 -6.37 -3.10
N ILE A 77 -0.42 -7.46 -2.82
CA ILE A 77 -1.00 -8.80 -2.88
C ILE A 77 -1.36 -9.20 -1.45
N TYR A 78 -2.63 -9.43 -1.22
CA TYR A 78 -3.14 -9.84 0.07
C TYR A 78 -4.11 -11.00 -0.14
N ASN A 79 -3.92 -12.07 0.61
CA ASN A 79 -4.76 -13.26 0.53
C ASN A 79 -4.86 -13.79 -0.92
N ASP A 80 -3.72 -13.85 -1.61
CA ASP A 80 -3.57 -14.31 -2.99
C ASP A 80 -4.28 -13.44 -4.03
N ARG A 81 -4.70 -12.24 -3.67
CA ARG A 81 -5.30 -11.28 -4.60
C ARG A 81 -4.48 -10.02 -4.70
N LYS A 82 -4.38 -9.48 -5.90
CA LYS A 82 -3.70 -8.22 -6.15
C LYS A 82 -4.72 -7.09 -6.09
N TYR A 83 -4.43 -6.08 -5.28
CA TYR A 83 -5.24 -4.89 -5.12
C TYR A 83 -4.44 -3.65 -5.48
N ASN A 84 -5.13 -2.60 -5.91
CA ASN A 84 -4.53 -1.29 -6.07
C ASN A 84 -4.55 -0.56 -4.73
N ILE A 85 -3.51 0.21 -4.45
CA ILE A 85 -3.45 1.06 -3.27
C ILE A 85 -4.02 2.41 -3.67
N TYR A 86 -5.17 2.77 -3.11
CA TYR A 86 -5.82 4.06 -3.40
C TYR A 86 -5.30 5.17 -2.52
N ARG A 87 -4.91 4.84 -1.30
CA ARG A 87 -4.48 5.82 -0.32
C ARG A 87 -3.57 5.16 0.72
N ALA A 88 -2.52 5.89 1.09
CA ALA A 88 -1.67 5.54 2.22
C ALA A 88 -1.75 6.69 3.23
N TYR A 89 -2.12 6.38 4.45
CA TYR A 89 -2.27 7.35 5.52
C TYR A 89 -1.39 6.97 6.70
N GLU A 90 -0.50 7.87 7.10
CA GLU A 90 0.38 7.65 8.23
C GLU A 90 -0.35 7.95 9.54
N VAL A 91 -0.39 6.96 10.42
CA VAL A 91 -0.95 7.10 11.76
C VAL A 91 0.22 7.31 12.71
N GLN A 92 0.55 8.55 12.96
CA GLN A 92 1.75 8.92 13.72
C GLN A 92 1.79 8.37 15.13
N GLU A 93 0.63 8.27 15.78
CA GLU A 93 0.54 7.82 17.17
C GLU A 93 0.97 6.36 17.35
N ASN A 94 0.76 5.53 16.33
CA ASN A 94 1.01 4.10 16.41
C ASN A 94 2.18 3.64 15.55
N ASP A 95 2.84 4.56 14.87
CA ASP A 95 3.92 4.25 13.93
C ASP A 95 3.46 3.26 12.86
N GLU A 96 2.26 3.50 12.34
CA GLU A 96 1.58 2.65 11.37
C GLU A 96 1.20 3.43 10.13
N VAL A 97 0.99 2.70 9.03
CA VAL A 97 0.43 3.24 7.80
C VAL A 97 -0.84 2.46 7.48
N GLU A 98 -1.92 3.16 7.18
CA GLU A 98 -3.17 2.56 6.73
C GLU A 98 -3.26 2.65 5.21
N LEU A 99 -3.42 1.50 4.57
CA LEU A 99 -3.57 1.42 3.12
C LEU A 99 -5.03 1.10 2.79
N THR A 100 -5.68 2.00 2.06
CA THR A 100 -7.01 1.73 1.50
C THR A 100 -6.82 1.11 0.13
N ILE A 101 -7.34 -0.10 -0.04
CA ILE A 101 -7.09 -0.90 -1.24
C ILE A 101 -8.38 -1.40 -1.88
N GLY A 102 -8.30 -1.68 -3.17
CA GLY A 102 -9.43 -2.22 -3.91
C GLY A 102 -9.15 -2.69 -5.34
#